data_fab3be890b11a3309eadd20184873f35
#
_entry.id   fab3be890b11a3309eadd20184873f35
#
_cell.length_a   1.000
_cell.length_b   1.000
_cell.length_c   1.000
_cell.angle_alpha   90.00
_cell.angle_beta   90.00
_cell.angle_gamma   90.00
#
_symmetry.space_group_name_H-M   'P 1'
#
loop_
_entity.id
_entity.type
_entity.pdbx_description
1 polymer ?
#
loop_
_entity_poly.entity_id
_entity_poly.type
_entity_poly.pdbx_seq_one_letter_code
_entity_poly.pdbx_strand_id
1 'polypeptide(L)'
;MRKLESLIKQLKKANQRLKEACQAPATQLNRDATIQRFEFTFELSWKTIQEYIRDQGLDCKSPKSCLREAARLDLIKNLKKWFEFLDNRNQIAHIYNEKLANKVYKKALKFPKEVEELLKNLESEK
;
A
#
# COMPACT_ATOMS: atom_id res chain seq x y z
N MET A 1 1.87 8.39 22.24
CA MET A 1 1.47 7.37 21.22
C MET A 1 2.72 6.82 20.54
N ARG A 2 2.82 5.50 20.45
CA ARG A 2 3.96 4.90 19.79
C ARG A 2 3.92 5.22 18.29
N LYS A 3 5.09 5.22 17.66
CA LYS A 3 5.22 5.50 16.23
C LYS A 3 4.39 4.52 15.39
N LEU A 4 4.40 3.23 15.75
CA LEU A 4 3.64 2.22 15.01
C LEU A 4 2.14 2.52 15.06
N GLU A 5 1.60 2.87 16.22
CA GLU A 5 0.18 3.20 16.35
C GLU A 5 -0.20 4.40 15.50
N SER A 6 0.67 5.41 15.46
CA SER A 6 0.47 6.60 14.64
C SER A 6 0.45 6.23 13.15
N LEU A 7 1.38 5.38 12.70
CA LEU A 7 1.44 4.95 11.30
C LEU A 7 0.21 4.12 10.92
N ILE A 8 -0.24 3.24 11.80
CA ILE A 8 -1.46 2.45 11.54
C ILE A 8 -2.65 3.38 11.36
N LYS A 9 -2.77 4.38 12.21
CA LYS A 9 -3.86 5.37 12.13
C LYS A 9 -3.81 6.15 10.81
N GLN A 10 -2.61 6.59 10.41
CA GLN A 10 -2.42 7.28 9.15
C GLN A 10 -2.74 6.38 7.96
N LEU A 11 -2.34 5.11 8.03
CA LEU A 11 -2.60 4.16 6.95
C LEU A 11 -4.09 3.90 6.78
N LYS A 12 -4.83 3.77 7.89
CA LYS A 12 -6.30 3.64 7.84
C LYS A 12 -6.93 4.81 7.11
N LYS A 13 -6.52 6.02 7.45
CA LYS A 13 -7.06 7.24 6.83
C LYS A 13 -6.70 7.30 5.35
N ALA A 14 -5.45 7.01 5.01
CA ALA A 14 -5.01 7.02 3.61
C ALA A 14 -5.79 5.99 2.79
N ASN A 15 -5.98 4.80 3.33
CA ASN A 15 -6.71 3.74 2.62
C ASN A 15 -8.18 4.10 2.42
N GLN A 16 -8.79 4.78 3.39
CA GLN A 16 -10.17 5.24 3.24
C GLN A 16 -10.28 6.24 2.09
N ARG A 17 -9.34 7.18 1.99
CA ARG A 17 -9.31 8.14 0.89
C ARG A 17 -9.08 7.46 -0.45
N LEU A 18 -8.23 6.44 -0.48
CA LEU A 18 -8.01 5.67 -1.70
C LEU A 18 -9.29 4.93 -2.12
N LYS A 19 -9.99 4.32 -1.17
CA LYS A 19 -11.28 3.66 -1.45
C LYS A 19 -12.29 4.62 -2.06
N GLU A 20 -12.38 5.83 -1.52
CA GLU A 20 -13.29 6.85 -2.05
C GLU A 20 -12.96 7.16 -3.51
N ALA A 21 -11.68 7.32 -3.83
CA ALA A 21 -11.25 7.57 -5.20
C ALA A 21 -11.56 6.38 -6.11
N CYS A 22 -11.37 5.16 -5.62
CA CYS A 22 -11.66 3.95 -6.40
C CYS A 22 -13.15 3.80 -6.73
N GLN A 23 -14.02 4.32 -5.87
CA GLN A 23 -15.47 4.23 -6.04
C GLN A 23 -16.04 5.39 -6.86
N ALA A 24 -15.24 6.42 -7.12
CA ALA A 24 -15.66 7.56 -7.93
C ALA A 24 -15.73 7.16 -9.41
N PRO A 25 -16.54 7.89 -10.22
CA PRO A 25 -16.59 7.61 -11.66
C PRO A 25 -15.20 7.66 -12.30
N ALA A 26 -14.96 6.83 -13.29
CA ALA A 26 -13.65 6.66 -13.90
C ALA A 26 -13.33 7.77 -14.91
N THR A 27 -13.36 9.02 -14.46
CA THR A 27 -12.93 10.17 -15.27
C THR A 27 -11.40 10.28 -15.20
N GLN A 28 -10.82 11.04 -16.13
CA GLN A 28 -9.38 11.27 -16.11
C GLN A 28 -8.93 11.88 -14.78
N LEU A 29 -9.67 12.86 -14.28
CA LEU A 29 -9.34 13.49 -13.00
C LEU A 29 -9.37 12.49 -11.85
N ASN A 30 -10.42 11.69 -11.78
CA ASN A 30 -10.56 10.69 -10.70
C ASN A 30 -9.54 9.58 -10.83
N ARG A 31 -9.18 9.18 -12.06
CA ARG A 31 -8.12 8.22 -12.30
C ARG A 31 -6.78 8.72 -11.74
N ASP A 32 -6.45 9.99 -12.07
CA ASP A 32 -5.18 10.58 -11.62
C ASP A 32 -5.15 10.72 -10.10
N ALA A 33 -6.28 11.08 -9.50
CA ALA A 33 -6.39 11.15 -8.04
C ALA A 33 -6.20 9.76 -7.41
N THR A 34 -6.76 8.73 -8.02
CA THR A 34 -6.63 7.35 -7.52
C THR A 34 -5.16 6.91 -7.56
N ILE A 35 -4.47 7.20 -8.65
CA ILE A 35 -3.05 6.84 -8.79
C ILE A 35 -2.21 7.52 -7.72
N GLN A 36 -2.44 8.82 -7.49
CA GLN A 36 -1.71 9.57 -6.46
C GLN A 36 -1.99 9.02 -5.06
N ARG A 37 -3.24 8.73 -4.75
CA ARG A 37 -3.62 8.18 -3.45
C ARG A 37 -3.10 6.77 -3.26
N PHE A 38 -3.02 5.98 -4.34
CA PHE A 38 -2.40 4.67 -4.30
C PHE A 38 -0.92 4.78 -3.93
N GLU A 39 -0.19 5.68 -4.58
CA GLU A 39 1.23 5.90 -4.29
C GLU A 39 1.45 6.24 -2.82
N PHE A 40 0.68 7.19 -2.31
CA PHE A 40 0.78 7.62 -0.92
C PHE A 40 0.46 6.48 0.04
N THR A 41 -0.61 5.72 -0.24
CA THR A 41 -1.03 4.61 0.61
C THR A 41 -0.01 3.48 0.60
N PHE A 42 0.58 3.22 -0.57
CA PHE A 42 1.62 2.20 -0.67
C PHE A 42 2.86 2.59 0.17
N GLU A 43 3.29 3.84 0.10
CA GLU A 43 4.42 4.32 0.91
C GLU A 43 4.15 4.13 2.40
N LEU A 44 2.96 4.51 2.85
CA LEU A 44 2.58 4.31 4.25
C LEU A 44 2.52 2.83 4.63
N SER A 45 2.07 1.98 3.70
CA SER A 45 1.95 0.54 3.98
C SER A 45 3.30 -0.08 4.29
N TRP A 46 4.30 0.11 3.42
CA TRP A 46 5.58 -0.54 3.67
C TRP A 46 6.35 0.10 4.83
N LYS A 47 6.15 1.40 5.07
CA LYS A 47 6.76 2.07 6.23
C LYS A 47 6.13 1.60 7.54
N THR A 48 4.83 1.33 7.54
CA THR A 48 4.15 0.76 8.70
C THR A 48 4.66 -0.65 8.98
N ILE A 49 4.81 -1.45 7.91
CA ILE A 49 5.41 -2.79 8.02
C ILE A 49 6.82 -2.70 8.60
N GLN A 50 7.63 -1.77 8.11
CA GLN A 50 8.99 -1.58 8.60
C GLN A 50 9.01 -1.29 10.11
N GLU A 51 8.12 -0.42 10.56
CA GLU A 51 8.06 -0.07 11.98
C GLU A 51 7.62 -1.27 12.84
N TYR A 52 6.65 -2.05 12.34
CA TYR A 52 6.24 -3.28 13.02
C TYR A 52 7.41 -4.25 13.14
N ILE A 53 8.18 -4.42 12.07
CA ILE A 53 9.34 -5.31 12.06
C ILE A 53 10.40 -4.84 13.06
N ARG A 54 10.63 -3.54 13.14
CA ARG A 54 11.57 -2.97 14.12
C ARG A 54 11.10 -3.20 15.54
N ASP A 55 9.81 -3.12 15.79
CA ASP A 55 9.24 -3.40 17.12
C ASP A 55 9.43 -4.86 17.52
N GLN A 56 9.62 -5.77 16.56
CA GLN A 56 9.90 -7.18 16.81
C GLN A 56 11.41 -7.43 17.02
N GLY A 57 12.21 -6.38 17.03
CA GLY A 57 13.66 -6.52 17.18
C GLY A 57 14.40 -6.87 15.89
N LEU A 58 13.72 -6.75 14.76
CA LEU A 58 14.28 -7.03 13.44
C LEU A 58 14.37 -5.75 12.63
N ASP A 59 14.85 -5.83 11.41
CA ASP A 59 14.90 -4.66 10.53
C ASP A 59 14.74 -5.09 9.08
N CYS A 60 14.26 -4.14 8.26
CA CYS A 60 14.24 -4.28 6.80
C CYS A 60 14.46 -2.90 6.23
N LYS A 61 15.24 -2.78 5.16
CA LYS A 61 15.72 -1.48 4.69
C LYS A 61 15.13 -1.04 3.34
N SER A 62 14.39 -1.90 2.68
CA SER A 62 13.80 -1.58 1.39
C SER A 62 12.35 -2.06 1.37
N PRO A 63 11.51 -1.48 0.48
CA PRO A 63 10.14 -1.98 0.35
C PRO A 63 10.11 -3.49 0.09
N LYS A 64 10.95 -3.96 -0.81
CA LYS A 64 10.96 -5.38 -1.19
C LYS A 64 11.33 -6.29 -0.02
N SER A 65 12.37 -5.92 0.74
CA SER A 65 12.78 -6.72 1.90
C SER A 65 11.72 -6.67 3.01
N CYS A 66 11.08 -5.52 3.20
CA CYS A 66 10.00 -5.39 4.20
C CYS A 66 8.79 -6.23 3.82
N LEU A 67 8.44 -6.29 2.54
CA LEU A 67 7.34 -7.14 2.09
C LEU A 67 7.64 -8.63 2.30
N ARG A 68 8.87 -9.05 2.07
CA ARG A 68 9.27 -10.45 2.34
C ARG A 68 9.14 -10.79 3.82
N GLU A 69 9.60 -9.91 4.69
CA GLU A 69 9.47 -10.10 6.14
C GLU A 69 8.01 -10.09 6.57
N ALA A 70 7.20 -9.21 5.97
CA ALA A 70 5.77 -9.17 6.27
C ALA A 70 5.09 -10.50 5.93
N ALA A 71 5.46 -11.10 4.80
CA ALA A 71 4.93 -12.41 4.40
C ALA A 71 5.38 -13.50 5.39
N ARG A 72 6.65 -13.47 5.80
CA ARG A 72 7.20 -14.41 6.77
C ARG A 72 6.48 -14.32 8.11
N LEU A 73 6.08 -13.13 8.51
CA LEU A 73 5.40 -12.88 9.78
C LEU A 73 3.87 -12.95 9.66
N ASP A 74 3.37 -13.39 8.52
CA ASP A 74 1.93 -13.54 8.26
C ASP A 74 1.13 -12.25 8.34
N LEU A 75 1.78 -11.10 8.12
CA LEU A 75 1.09 -9.82 8.00
C LEU A 75 0.39 -9.68 6.66
N ILE A 76 0.98 -10.26 5.62
CA ILE A 76 0.39 -10.31 4.28
C ILE A 76 0.41 -11.76 3.80
N LYS A 77 -0.60 -12.15 3.04
CA LYS A 77 -0.74 -13.53 2.57
C LYS A 77 -0.18 -13.77 1.18
N ASN A 78 -0.29 -12.79 0.30
CA ASN A 78 0.09 -12.96 -1.10
C ASN A 78 1.23 -12.03 -1.46
N LEU A 79 2.45 -12.49 -1.20
CA LEU A 79 3.68 -11.72 -1.47
C LEU A 79 3.78 -11.32 -2.94
N LYS A 80 3.41 -12.22 -3.85
CA LYS A 80 3.47 -11.95 -5.29
C LYS A 80 2.61 -10.73 -5.64
N LYS A 81 1.41 -10.67 -5.09
CA LYS A 81 0.48 -9.56 -5.32
C LYS A 81 1.08 -8.24 -4.82
N TRP A 82 1.68 -8.25 -3.64
CA TRP A 82 2.32 -7.06 -3.09
C TRP A 82 3.53 -6.63 -3.91
N PHE A 83 4.29 -7.57 -4.48
CA PHE A 83 5.36 -7.24 -5.40
C PHE A 83 4.83 -6.59 -6.67
N GLU A 84 3.66 -7.01 -7.15
CA GLU A 84 3.00 -6.37 -8.30
C GLU A 84 2.60 -4.93 -7.97
N PHE A 85 2.11 -4.68 -6.75
CA PHE A 85 1.82 -3.32 -6.31
C PHE A 85 3.09 -2.47 -6.22
N LEU A 86 4.18 -3.05 -5.77
CA LEU A 86 5.47 -2.35 -5.75
C LEU A 86 5.90 -1.97 -7.17
N ASP A 87 5.77 -2.88 -8.11
CA ASP A 87 6.09 -2.61 -9.52
C ASP A 87 5.20 -1.49 -10.07
N ASN A 88 3.91 -1.51 -9.73
CA ASN A 88 2.97 -0.46 -10.09
C ASN A 88 3.43 0.91 -9.58
N ARG A 89 3.80 0.96 -8.32
CA ARG A 89 4.29 2.20 -7.72
C ARG A 89 5.54 2.71 -8.44
N ASN A 90 6.44 1.79 -8.79
CA ASN A 90 7.66 2.16 -9.49
C ASN A 90 7.38 2.68 -10.91
N GLN A 91 6.31 2.22 -11.55
CA GLN A 91 5.92 2.66 -12.88
C GLN A 91 5.32 4.08 -12.90
N ILE A 92 4.83 4.57 -11.76
CA ILE A 92 4.17 5.89 -11.71
C ILE A 92 5.10 7.00 -12.22
N ALA A 93 6.38 6.94 -11.89
CA ALA A 93 7.36 7.94 -12.33
C ALA A 93 7.59 7.91 -13.84
N HIS A 94 7.13 6.88 -14.54
CA HIS A 94 7.37 6.67 -15.97
C HIS A 94 6.08 6.64 -16.80
N ILE A 95 5.00 7.26 -16.30
CA ILE A 95 3.75 7.32 -17.04
C ILE A 95 3.84 8.40 -18.10
N TYR A 96 3.89 7.98 -19.35
CA TYR A 96 4.00 8.88 -20.50
C TYR A 96 2.75 8.89 -21.39
N ASN A 97 1.81 7.98 -21.16
CA ASN A 97 0.64 7.86 -22.02
C ASN A 97 -0.56 7.29 -21.27
N GLU A 98 -1.73 7.41 -21.90
CA GLU A 98 -2.99 6.96 -21.31
C GLU A 98 -3.04 5.45 -21.08
N LYS A 99 -2.41 4.68 -21.95
CA LYS A 99 -2.44 3.23 -21.84
C LYS A 99 -1.75 2.76 -20.55
N LEU A 100 -0.58 3.30 -20.24
CA LEU A 100 0.14 2.97 -19.01
C LEU A 100 -0.60 3.49 -17.78
N ALA A 101 -1.14 4.72 -17.86
CA ALA A 101 -1.93 5.29 -16.77
C ALA A 101 -3.13 4.41 -16.44
N ASN A 102 -3.85 3.93 -17.45
CA ASN A 102 -4.99 3.03 -17.22
C ASN A 102 -4.58 1.71 -16.62
N LYS A 103 -3.44 1.17 -17.03
CA LYS A 103 -2.91 -0.07 -16.47
C LYS A 103 -2.61 0.07 -14.98
N VAL A 104 -1.92 1.14 -14.60
CA VAL A 104 -1.61 1.43 -13.19
C VAL A 104 -2.90 1.65 -12.40
N TYR A 105 -3.84 2.42 -12.97
CA TYR A 105 -5.13 2.68 -12.35
C TYR A 105 -5.89 1.39 -12.02
N LYS A 106 -5.99 0.48 -12.98
CA LYS A 106 -6.72 -0.77 -12.79
C LYS A 106 -6.12 -1.62 -11.68
N LYS A 107 -4.79 -1.63 -11.57
CA LYS A 107 -4.12 -2.34 -10.47
C LYS A 107 -4.38 -1.64 -9.14
N ALA A 108 -4.35 -0.30 -9.13
CA ALA A 108 -4.59 0.47 -7.91
C ALA A 108 -5.97 0.18 -7.30
N LEU A 109 -6.97 -0.10 -8.14
CA LEU A 109 -8.32 -0.42 -7.68
C LEU A 109 -8.35 -1.67 -6.79
N LYS A 110 -7.38 -2.54 -6.91
CA LYS A 110 -7.31 -3.80 -6.15
C LYS A 110 -6.52 -3.67 -4.85
N PHE A 111 -5.89 -2.53 -4.63
CA PHE A 111 -5.00 -2.35 -3.48
C PHE A 111 -5.73 -2.15 -2.14
N PRO A 112 -6.83 -1.38 -2.05
CA PRO A 112 -7.45 -1.11 -0.74
C PRO A 112 -7.82 -2.36 0.05
N LYS A 113 -8.26 -3.41 -0.63
CA LYS A 113 -8.63 -4.68 0.01
C LYS A 113 -7.40 -5.33 0.68
N GLU A 114 -6.25 -5.27 0.03
CA GLU A 114 -5.02 -5.83 0.58
C GLU A 114 -4.54 -5.02 1.78
N VAL A 115 -4.71 -3.71 1.75
CA VAL A 115 -4.38 -2.84 2.88
C VAL A 115 -5.29 -3.14 4.07
N GLU A 116 -6.57 -3.36 3.84
CA GLU A 116 -7.51 -3.71 4.91
C GLU A 116 -7.08 -5.00 5.61
N GLU A 117 -6.63 -5.99 4.86
CA GLU A 117 -6.13 -7.23 5.43
C GLU A 117 -4.85 -6.99 6.23
N LEU A 118 -3.92 -6.20 5.69
CA LEU A 118 -2.71 -5.83 6.40
C LEU A 118 -3.03 -5.14 7.73
N LEU A 119 -3.94 -4.17 7.71
CA LEU A 119 -4.36 -3.46 8.92
C LEU A 119 -4.95 -4.39 9.96
N LYS A 120 -5.80 -5.33 9.52
CA LYS A 120 -6.40 -6.32 10.40
C LYS A 120 -5.32 -7.17 11.08
N ASN A 121 -4.32 -7.62 10.32
CA ASN A 121 -3.25 -8.44 10.84
C ASN A 121 -2.33 -7.66 11.77
N LEU A 122 -2.05 -6.40 11.45
CA LEU A 122 -1.25 -5.53 12.33
C LEU A 122 -1.92 -5.32 13.68
N GLU A 123 -3.24 -5.15 13.70
CA GLU A 123 -3.98 -4.93 14.93
C GLU A 123 -4.11 -6.19 15.77
N SER A 124 -4.27 -7.36 15.15
CA SER A 124 -4.39 -8.61 15.86
C SER A 124 -3.07 -9.07 16.48
N GLU A 125 -1.94 -8.64 15.91
CA GLU A 125 -0.60 -8.99 16.40
C GLU A 125 -0.13 -8.09 17.54
N LYS A 126 -0.85 -7.04 17.81
CA LYS A 126 -0.55 -6.18 18.97
C LYS A 126 -0.88 -6.94 20.28
#